data_cdadcbbf2311286a417f3fe535c3c65b
#
_entry.id   cdadcbbf2311286a417f3fe535c3c65b
#
_cell.length_a   1.000
_cell.length_b   1.000
_cell.length_c   1.000
_cell.angle_alpha   90.00
_cell.angle_beta   90.00
_cell.angle_gamma   90.00
#
_symmetry.space_group_name_H-M   'P 1'
#
loop_
_entity.id
_entity.type
_entity.pdbx_description
1 polymer ?
#
loop_
_entity_poly.entity_id
_entity_poly.type
_entity_poly.pdbx_seq_one_letter_code
_entity_poly.pdbx_strand_id
1 'polypeptide(L)'
;MAGHSQFKNIMHRKGAQDAKRGKLFAKLAREITVAAKSGMPDPKQNPRLRNAMINARHENMPNDKINKAIQKATSNDDNTQYDEIRYEGVANNGVFLIIETLTDNKNRTASEIRTILNKNGGVLGETGSASFNFDKIGEVKYDSQNISKEKFFDFSIDKNALDVTEEGPYIISTCSPENFSKFRDDLELEFGEPKKSELIWKAKNPIKLEPDIEKKVLSFIDLLEENDDVQSVFSNINLNQDLEE
;
A
#
# COMPACT_ATOMS: atom_id res chain seq x y z
N MET A 1 -12.35 -2.53 5.48
CA MET A 1 -11.45 -1.59 6.17
C MET A 1 -10.05 -1.79 5.65
N ALA A 2 -9.60 -0.92 4.78
CA ALA A 2 -8.22 -0.89 4.35
C ALA A 2 -7.37 -0.36 5.51
N GLY A 3 -6.62 -1.21 6.14
CA GLY A 3 -5.84 -0.93 7.35
C GLY A 3 -4.92 0.26 7.13
N HIS A 4 -4.30 1.01 7.19
CA HIS A 4 -3.23 1.98 7.27
C HIS A 4 -3.35 3.24 6.41
N SER A 5 -4.15 3.29 5.32
CA SER A 5 -4.29 4.54 4.58
C SER A 5 -5.11 5.60 5.34
N GLN A 6 -5.98 5.17 6.26
CA GLN A 6 -6.72 6.09 7.14
C GLN A 6 -5.84 6.70 8.23
N PHE A 7 -4.90 5.93 8.79
CA PHE A 7 -4.00 6.42 9.83
C PHE A 7 -3.08 7.55 9.35
N LYS A 8 -2.69 7.58 8.08
CA LYS A 8 -1.92 8.70 7.51
C LYS A 8 -2.63 10.06 7.58
N ASN A 9 -3.96 10.07 7.70
CA ASN A 9 -4.74 11.32 7.81
C ASN A 9 -4.82 11.88 9.23
N ILE A 10 -4.56 11.08 10.26
CA ILE A 10 -4.79 11.47 11.66
C ILE A 10 -3.60 12.19 12.31
N MET A 11 -2.37 12.01 11.83
CA MET A 11 -1.14 12.52 12.45
C MET A 11 -0.57 13.78 11.78
N HIS A 12 -1.34 14.86 11.63
CA HIS A 12 -0.88 16.08 10.99
C HIS A 12 -0.33 17.13 11.97
N ARG A 13 1.01 17.20 12.13
CA ARG A 13 1.73 18.39 12.63
C ARG A 13 2.67 18.93 11.54
N LYS A 14 2.50 20.21 11.19
CA LYS A 14 3.11 20.89 10.02
C LYS A 14 4.63 20.74 9.80
N GLY A 15 5.44 20.54 10.82
CA GLY A 15 6.91 20.43 10.68
C GLY A 15 7.44 19.02 10.39
N ALA A 16 6.67 17.97 10.72
CA ALA A 16 6.97 16.58 10.36
C ALA A 16 6.46 16.22 8.96
N GLN A 17 5.58 17.05 8.40
CA GLN A 17 4.87 16.82 7.15
C GLN A 17 5.79 16.82 5.93
N ASP A 18 6.74 17.75 5.86
CA ASP A 18 7.62 17.87 4.70
C ASP A 18 8.65 16.72 4.63
N ALA A 19 9.15 16.26 5.78
CA ALA A 19 10.06 15.11 5.84
C ALA A 19 9.31 13.80 5.51
N LYS A 20 8.11 13.60 6.05
CA LYS A 20 7.25 12.45 5.74
C LYS A 20 6.86 12.43 4.26
N ARG A 21 6.53 13.61 3.69
CA ARG A 21 6.23 13.75 2.25
C ARG A 21 7.44 13.45 1.38
N GLY A 22 8.64 13.85 1.81
CA GLY A 22 9.89 13.52 1.12
C GLY A 22 10.13 12.01 1.04
N LYS A 23 9.96 11.31 2.16
CA LYS A 23 10.06 9.84 2.23
C LYS A 23 9.00 9.15 1.37
N LEU A 24 7.74 9.59 1.45
CA LEU A 24 6.67 9.06 0.61
C LEU A 24 7.00 9.18 -0.88
N PHE A 25 7.46 10.36 -1.30
CA PHE A 25 7.85 10.57 -2.70
C PHE A 25 9.06 9.72 -3.12
N ALA A 26 10.00 9.46 -2.21
CA ALA A 26 11.12 8.56 -2.49
C ALA A 26 10.65 7.11 -2.72
N LYS A 27 9.70 6.62 -1.92
CA LYS A 27 9.09 5.29 -2.09
C LYS A 27 8.32 5.18 -3.40
N LEU A 28 7.48 6.18 -3.70
CA LEU A 28 6.73 6.24 -4.96
C LEU A 28 7.66 6.29 -6.18
N ALA A 29 8.74 7.09 -6.11
CA ALA A 29 9.74 7.15 -7.17
C ALA A 29 10.45 5.81 -7.37
N ARG A 30 10.76 5.11 -6.28
CA ARG A 30 11.38 3.77 -6.32
C ARG A 30 10.45 2.77 -7.00
N GLU A 31 9.16 2.71 -6.61
CA GLU A 31 8.18 1.85 -7.24
C GLU A 31 8.03 2.14 -8.75
N ILE A 32 7.96 3.42 -9.15
CA ILE A 32 7.92 3.84 -10.57
C ILE A 32 9.18 3.34 -11.30
N THR A 33 10.36 3.52 -10.71
CA THR A 33 11.62 3.08 -11.31
C THR A 33 11.67 1.57 -11.48
N VAL A 34 11.26 0.81 -10.46
CA VAL A 34 11.23 -0.66 -10.51
C VAL A 34 10.20 -1.13 -11.53
N ALA A 35 9.00 -0.55 -11.54
CA ALA A 35 7.96 -0.88 -12.52
C ALA A 35 8.43 -0.63 -13.96
N ALA A 36 9.12 0.48 -14.20
CA ALA A 36 9.68 0.80 -15.52
C ALA A 36 10.87 -0.11 -15.91
N LYS A 37 11.69 -0.56 -14.94
CA LYS A 37 12.79 -1.52 -15.18
C LYS A 37 12.30 -2.94 -15.45
N SER A 38 11.23 -3.37 -14.79
CA SER A 38 10.69 -4.74 -14.90
C SER A 38 9.82 -4.95 -16.13
N GLY A 39 9.48 -3.90 -16.86
CA GLY A 39 8.64 -3.94 -18.06
C GLY A 39 9.03 -2.86 -19.07
N MET A 40 8.07 -2.48 -19.92
CA MET A 40 8.27 -1.35 -20.84
C MET A 40 8.17 -0.02 -20.06
N PRO A 41 9.01 0.98 -20.36
CA PRO A 41 8.96 2.30 -19.73
C PRO A 41 7.82 3.18 -20.30
N ASP A 42 6.78 2.56 -20.83
CA ASP A 42 5.57 3.17 -21.36
C ASP A 42 4.35 2.69 -20.55
N PRO A 43 3.64 3.59 -19.85
CA PRO A 43 2.49 3.21 -19.04
C PRO A 43 1.33 2.60 -19.84
N LYS A 44 1.26 2.82 -21.16
CA LYS A 44 0.26 2.19 -22.02
C LYS A 44 0.49 0.69 -22.16
N GLN A 45 1.75 0.25 -22.08
CA GLN A 45 2.16 -1.14 -22.27
C GLN A 45 2.57 -1.81 -20.94
N ASN A 46 2.66 -1.04 -19.86
CA ASN A 46 3.09 -1.51 -18.55
C ASN A 46 2.02 -1.19 -17.48
N PRO A 47 1.14 -2.16 -17.17
CA PRO A 47 0.08 -1.95 -16.17
C PRO A 47 0.60 -1.61 -14.76
N ARG A 48 1.75 -2.16 -14.35
CA ARG A 48 2.38 -1.84 -13.06
C ARG A 48 2.85 -0.38 -13.03
N LEU A 49 3.52 0.07 -14.07
CA LEU A 49 3.98 1.46 -14.20
C LEU A 49 2.78 2.43 -14.20
N ARG A 50 1.73 2.11 -14.97
CA ARG A 50 0.51 2.93 -14.99
C ARG A 50 -0.08 3.07 -13.59
N ASN A 51 -0.19 1.97 -12.86
CA ASN A 51 -0.70 1.97 -11.48
C ASN A 51 0.17 2.79 -10.52
N ALA A 52 1.49 2.62 -10.58
CA ALA A 52 2.42 3.38 -9.76
C ALA A 52 2.33 4.89 -10.05
N MET A 53 2.13 5.29 -11.32
CA MET A 53 1.94 6.69 -11.70
C MET A 53 0.61 7.26 -11.18
N ILE A 54 -0.50 6.50 -11.24
CA ILE A 54 -1.79 6.89 -10.68
C ILE A 54 -1.63 7.18 -9.19
N ASN A 55 -1.10 6.23 -8.43
CA ASN A 55 -0.89 6.38 -7.00
C ASN A 55 0.02 7.57 -6.65
N ALA A 56 1.08 7.81 -7.45
CA ALA A 56 1.96 8.95 -7.25
C ALA A 56 1.26 10.30 -7.50
N ARG A 57 0.39 10.41 -8.50
CA ARG A 57 -0.41 11.62 -8.76
C ARG A 57 -1.38 11.90 -7.63
N HIS A 58 -2.03 10.87 -7.10
CA HIS A 58 -2.97 11.03 -5.98
C HIS A 58 -2.30 11.48 -4.69
N GLU A 59 -1.03 11.12 -4.49
CA GLU A 59 -0.21 11.66 -3.40
C GLU A 59 0.37 13.05 -3.74
N ASN A 60 -0.09 13.68 -4.83
CA ASN A 60 0.37 14.99 -5.31
C ASN A 60 1.88 15.04 -5.63
N MET A 61 2.43 13.94 -6.12
CA MET A 61 3.81 13.93 -6.61
C MET A 61 3.91 14.72 -7.92
N PRO A 62 4.83 15.70 -8.03
CA PRO A 62 4.98 16.48 -9.25
C PRO A 62 5.33 15.61 -10.46
N ASN A 63 4.75 15.93 -11.64
CA ASN A 63 4.97 15.16 -12.86
C ASN A 63 6.44 15.10 -13.29
N ASP A 64 7.22 16.14 -13.03
CA ASP A 64 8.66 16.15 -13.31
C ASP A 64 9.42 15.09 -12.46
N LYS A 65 8.99 14.84 -11.23
CA LYS A 65 9.56 13.78 -10.39
C LYS A 65 9.17 12.39 -10.88
N ILE A 66 7.90 12.22 -11.32
CA ILE A 66 7.43 10.97 -11.94
C ILE A 66 8.26 10.68 -13.20
N ASN A 67 8.39 11.66 -14.11
CA ASN A 67 9.16 11.50 -15.33
C ASN A 67 10.64 11.19 -15.06
N LYS A 68 11.27 11.86 -14.07
CA LYS A 68 12.64 11.55 -13.65
C LYS A 68 12.80 10.12 -13.15
N ALA A 69 11.83 9.60 -12.41
CA ALA A 69 11.85 8.21 -11.94
C ALA A 69 11.79 7.20 -13.11
N ILE A 70 10.98 7.48 -14.13
CA ILE A 70 10.93 6.67 -15.37
C ILE A 70 12.25 6.77 -16.15
N GLN A 71 12.79 7.99 -16.32
CA GLN A 71 14.07 8.21 -17.00
C GLN A 71 15.23 7.49 -16.30
N LYS A 72 15.23 7.48 -14.96
CA LYS A 72 16.23 6.76 -14.16
C LYS A 72 16.21 5.26 -14.46
N ALA A 73 15.05 4.68 -14.74
CA ALA A 73 14.92 3.27 -15.12
C ALA A 73 15.57 2.93 -16.47
N THR A 74 15.63 3.91 -17.38
CA THR A 74 16.15 3.73 -18.75
C THR A 74 17.59 4.21 -18.90
N SER A 75 18.16 4.87 -17.88
CA SER A 75 19.56 5.33 -17.92
C SER A 75 20.53 4.18 -17.67
N ASN A 76 21.61 4.13 -18.45
CA ASN A 76 22.67 3.14 -18.26
C ASN A 76 23.52 3.36 -16.99
N ASP A 77 23.34 4.48 -16.31
CA ASP A 77 24.15 4.88 -15.15
C ASP A 77 23.61 4.29 -13.83
N ASP A 78 22.36 3.82 -13.79
CA ASP A 78 21.75 3.25 -12.59
C ASP A 78 21.64 1.73 -12.66
N ASN A 79 22.70 1.05 -12.22
CA ASN A 79 22.75 -0.40 -12.09
C ASN A 79 22.11 -0.91 -10.80
N THR A 80 21.44 -0.07 -10.02
CA THR A 80 20.77 -0.49 -8.78
C THR A 80 19.68 -1.48 -9.11
N GLN A 81 19.82 -2.70 -8.61
CA GLN A 81 18.78 -3.71 -8.65
C GLN A 81 18.03 -3.69 -7.32
N TYR A 82 16.71 -3.67 -7.41
CA TYR A 82 15.85 -3.78 -6.25
C TYR A 82 15.20 -5.15 -6.20
N ASP A 83 15.28 -5.78 -5.04
CA ASP A 83 14.56 -7.00 -4.73
C ASP A 83 13.25 -6.68 -4.01
N GLU A 84 12.19 -7.33 -4.47
CA GLU A 84 10.90 -7.32 -3.77
C GLU A 84 10.91 -8.43 -2.73
N ILE A 85 10.86 -8.05 -1.46
CA ILE A 85 10.88 -9.02 -0.36
C ILE A 85 9.73 -8.75 0.57
N ARG A 86 8.99 -9.80 0.87
CA ARG A 86 7.97 -9.78 1.90
C ARG A 86 8.54 -10.35 3.19
N TYR A 87 8.46 -9.57 4.24
CA TYR A 87 8.73 -10.01 5.61
C TYR A 87 7.43 -10.22 6.36
N GLU A 88 7.44 -11.15 7.28
CA GLU A 88 6.30 -11.49 8.12
C GLU A 88 6.66 -11.31 9.58
N GLY A 89 5.80 -10.63 10.33
CA GLY A 89 6.02 -10.34 11.75
C GLY A 89 4.85 -10.75 12.59
N VAL A 90 5.16 -11.12 13.83
CA VAL A 90 4.16 -11.39 14.86
C VAL A 90 4.48 -10.48 16.03
N ALA A 91 3.50 -9.69 16.47
CA ALA A 91 3.62 -8.82 17.62
C ALA A 91 2.69 -9.28 18.76
N ASN A 92 2.86 -8.66 19.93
CA ASN A 92 2.01 -8.97 21.09
C ASN A 92 0.51 -8.80 20.76
N ASN A 93 -0.34 -9.41 21.56
CA ASN A 93 -1.80 -9.34 21.46
C ASN A 93 -2.39 -9.95 20.17
N GLY A 94 -1.69 -10.89 19.54
CA GLY A 94 -2.18 -11.57 18.33
C GLY A 94 -2.10 -10.73 17.07
N VAL A 95 -1.27 -9.70 17.05
CA VAL A 95 -1.05 -8.86 15.87
C VAL A 95 -0.12 -9.55 14.90
N PHE A 96 -0.61 -9.80 13.69
CA PHE A 96 0.15 -10.30 12.55
C PHE A 96 0.45 -9.15 11.58
N LEU A 97 1.65 -9.17 11.00
CA LEU A 97 2.13 -8.14 10.09
C LEU A 97 2.66 -8.75 8.80
N ILE A 98 2.27 -8.15 7.69
CA ILE A 98 2.90 -8.35 6.39
C ILE A 98 3.63 -7.05 6.04
N ILE A 99 4.92 -7.13 5.76
CA ILE A 99 5.79 -5.99 5.47
C ILE A 99 6.36 -6.18 4.07
N GLU A 100 5.86 -5.42 3.11
CA GLU A 100 6.36 -5.46 1.74
C GLU A 100 7.48 -4.43 1.56
N THR A 101 8.57 -4.85 0.93
CA THR A 101 9.78 -4.05 0.79
C THR A 101 10.30 -4.04 -0.63
N LEU A 102 10.95 -2.93 -1.01
CA LEU A 102 11.81 -2.81 -2.19
C LEU A 102 13.19 -2.41 -1.71
N THR A 103 14.16 -3.31 -1.80
CA THR A 103 15.49 -3.08 -1.25
C THR A 103 16.60 -3.44 -2.24
N ASP A 104 17.67 -2.69 -2.19
CA ASP A 104 18.95 -3.00 -2.84
C ASP A 104 19.89 -3.82 -1.93
N ASN A 105 19.49 -4.03 -0.63
CA ASN A 105 20.29 -4.78 0.34
C ASN A 105 19.41 -5.56 1.33
N LYS A 106 19.14 -6.82 1.04
CA LYS A 106 18.30 -7.72 1.84
C LYS A 106 18.75 -7.85 3.29
N ASN A 107 20.07 -7.91 3.53
CA ASN A 107 20.62 -8.12 4.86
C ASN A 107 20.42 -6.89 5.75
N ARG A 108 20.64 -5.68 5.19
CA ARG A 108 20.37 -4.42 5.86
C ARG A 108 18.90 -4.36 6.27
N THR A 109 18.00 -4.51 5.30
CA THR A 109 16.54 -4.41 5.52
C THR A 109 16.05 -5.42 6.55
N ALA A 110 16.46 -6.68 6.44
CA ALA A 110 16.10 -7.72 7.42
C ALA A 110 16.57 -7.39 8.84
N SER A 111 17.79 -6.84 8.97
CA SER A 111 18.35 -6.44 10.26
C SER A 111 17.60 -5.26 10.87
N GLU A 112 17.25 -4.26 10.07
CA GLU A 112 16.52 -3.08 10.51
C GLU A 112 15.10 -3.43 10.93
N ILE A 113 14.36 -4.19 10.11
CA ILE A 113 13.01 -4.66 10.43
C ILE A 113 13.03 -5.50 11.71
N ARG A 114 13.97 -6.45 11.85
CA ARG A 114 14.10 -7.26 13.06
C ARG A 114 14.36 -6.39 14.28
N THR A 115 15.17 -5.36 14.13
CA THR A 115 15.49 -4.44 15.23
C THR A 115 14.26 -3.64 15.66
N ILE A 116 13.47 -3.15 14.71
CA ILE A 116 12.24 -2.41 14.99
C ILE A 116 11.24 -3.33 15.68
N LEU A 117 11.01 -4.54 15.12
CA LEU A 117 10.09 -5.54 15.70
C LEU A 117 10.47 -5.87 17.15
N ASN A 118 11.73 -6.27 17.38
CA ASN A 118 12.19 -6.70 18.71
C ASN A 118 12.08 -5.58 19.77
N LYS A 119 12.36 -4.32 19.39
CA LYS A 119 12.23 -3.18 20.32
C LYS A 119 10.80 -2.87 20.72
N ASN A 120 9.83 -3.31 19.91
CA ASN A 120 8.41 -3.02 20.11
C ASN A 120 7.58 -4.26 20.48
N GLY A 121 8.24 -5.33 20.95
CA GLY A 121 7.56 -6.54 21.43
C GLY A 121 7.04 -7.44 20.31
N GLY A 122 7.58 -7.31 19.12
CA GLY A 122 7.32 -8.20 17.97
C GLY A 122 8.53 -9.07 17.65
N VAL A 123 8.32 -10.06 16.79
CA VAL A 123 9.35 -10.98 16.29
C VAL A 123 9.21 -11.07 14.77
N LEU A 124 10.35 -11.03 14.08
CA LEU A 124 10.42 -11.36 12.66
C LEU A 124 10.27 -12.86 12.50
N GLY A 125 9.18 -13.28 11.86
CA GLY A 125 8.86 -14.67 11.61
C GLY A 125 9.44 -15.21 10.31
N GLU A 126 9.23 -16.49 10.08
CA GLU A 126 9.51 -17.14 8.80
C GLU A 126 8.37 -16.89 7.81
N THR A 127 8.61 -17.13 6.52
CA THR A 127 7.58 -17.07 5.50
C THR A 127 6.43 -18.01 5.83
N GLY A 128 5.21 -17.51 5.83
CA GLY A 128 4.00 -18.25 6.22
C GLY A 128 3.55 -18.02 7.67
N SER A 129 4.37 -17.36 8.50
CA SER A 129 4.06 -17.15 9.93
C SER A 129 2.92 -16.16 10.20
N ALA A 130 2.65 -15.26 9.25
CA ALA A 130 1.56 -14.28 9.33
C ALA A 130 0.60 -14.36 8.14
N SER A 131 1.09 -14.69 6.95
CA SER A 131 0.32 -14.63 5.70
C SER A 131 -0.87 -15.59 5.64
N PHE A 132 -0.90 -16.67 6.44
CA PHE A 132 -2.07 -17.54 6.56
C PHE A 132 -3.33 -16.80 7.03
N ASN A 133 -3.14 -15.69 7.75
CA ASN A 133 -4.22 -14.87 8.31
C ASN A 133 -4.71 -13.76 7.37
N PHE A 134 -4.18 -13.72 6.15
CA PHE A 134 -4.52 -12.70 5.15
C PHE A 134 -4.89 -13.33 3.82
N ASP A 135 -5.70 -12.59 3.04
CA ASP A 135 -5.90 -12.83 1.62
C ASP A 135 -5.25 -11.68 0.84
N LYS A 136 -4.51 -12.02 -0.21
CA LYS A 136 -4.03 -11.00 -1.16
C LYS A 136 -5.14 -10.70 -2.13
N ILE A 137 -5.52 -9.43 -2.25
CA ILE A 137 -6.61 -8.96 -3.13
C ILE A 137 -6.19 -7.69 -3.86
N GLY A 138 -6.83 -7.42 -5.00
CA GLY A 138 -6.78 -6.12 -5.65
C GLY A 138 -7.86 -5.21 -5.07
N GLU A 139 -7.52 -3.97 -4.76
CA GLU A 139 -8.43 -2.93 -4.31
C GLU A 139 -8.39 -1.73 -5.25
N VAL A 140 -9.57 -1.24 -5.66
CA VAL A 140 -9.72 -0.04 -6.46
C VAL A 140 -10.71 0.90 -5.75
N LYS A 141 -10.27 2.13 -5.51
CA LYS A 141 -10.97 3.13 -4.71
C LYS A 141 -11.33 4.35 -5.53
N TYR A 142 -12.59 4.78 -5.41
CA TYR A 142 -13.12 5.99 -6.03
C TYR A 142 -13.74 6.92 -4.99
N ASP A 143 -13.85 8.21 -5.32
CA ASP A 143 -14.62 9.17 -4.55
C ASP A 143 -16.12 8.94 -4.82
N SER A 144 -16.89 8.61 -3.79
CA SER A 144 -18.30 8.25 -3.91
C SER A 144 -19.20 9.42 -4.34
N GLN A 145 -18.74 10.67 -4.19
CA GLN A 145 -19.49 11.86 -4.59
C GLN A 145 -19.53 12.05 -6.11
N ASN A 146 -18.54 11.50 -6.83
CA ASN A 146 -18.38 11.69 -8.26
C ASN A 146 -18.92 10.53 -9.09
N ILE A 147 -19.47 9.49 -8.45
CA ILE A 147 -19.87 8.24 -9.10
C ILE A 147 -21.26 7.85 -8.66
N SER A 148 -22.11 7.36 -9.61
CA SER A 148 -23.34 6.66 -9.25
C SER A 148 -23.00 5.34 -8.57
N LYS A 149 -23.33 5.24 -7.28
CA LYS A 149 -23.03 4.05 -6.46
C LYS A 149 -23.68 2.79 -7.01
N GLU A 150 -24.94 2.87 -7.41
CA GLU A 150 -25.69 1.77 -8.00
C GLU A 150 -25.00 1.28 -9.28
N LYS A 151 -24.68 2.20 -10.20
CA LYS A 151 -23.96 1.85 -11.44
C LYS A 151 -22.60 1.25 -11.16
N PHE A 152 -21.86 1.78 -10.17
CA PHE A 152 -20.54 1.26 -9.79
C PHE A 152 -20.65 -0.15 -9.21
N PHE A 153 -21.64 -0.40 -8.37
CA PHE A 153 -21.89 -1.71 -7.78
C PHE A 153 -22.19 -2.74 -8.89
N ASP A 154 -23.19 -2.46 -9.74
CA ASP A 154 -23.60 -3.37 -10.82
C ASP A 154 -22.44 -3.67 -11.77
N PHE A 155 -21.72 -2.62 -12.20
CA PHE A 155 -20.58 -2.78 -13.09
C PHE A 155 -19.46 -3.60 -12.45
N SER A 156 -19.15 -3.35 -11.16
CA SER A 156 -18.11 -4.09 -10.45
C SER A 156 -18.45 -5.59 -10.35
N ILE A 157 -19.72 -5.92 -10.05
CA ILE A 157 -20.18 -7.32 -10.01
C ILE A 157 -20.06 -7.97 -11.38
N ASP A 158 -20.48 -7.29 -12.45
CA ASP A 158 -20.36 -7.78 -13.82
C ASP A 158 -18.89 -8.06 -14.23
N LYS A 159 -17.96 -7.36 -13.60
CA LYS A 159 -16.51 -7.56 -13.80
C LYS A 159 -15.87 -8.53 -12.81
N ASN A 160 -16.68 -9.31 -12.09
CA ASN A 160 -16.25 -10.29 -11.08
C ASN A 160 -15.54 -9.68 -9.87
N ALA A 161 -16.08 -8.59 -9.33
CA ALA A 161 -15.66 -8.10 -8.02
C ALA A 161 -15.87 -9.18 -6.95
N LEU A 162 -14.96 -9.26 -5.99
CA LEU A 162 -15.14 -10.07 -4.78
C LEU A 162 -16.07 -9.38 -3.79
N ASP A 163 -15.96 -8.05 -3.71
CA ASP A 163 -16.74 -7.25 -2.78
C ASP A 163 -16.80 -5.79 -3.25
N VAL A 164 -17.89 -5.09 -2.88
CA VAL A 164 -18.01 -3.64 -3.07
C VAL A 164 -18.48 -3.03 -1.76
N THR A 165 -17.70 -2.12 -1.21
CA THR A 165 -17.97 -1.48 0.10
C THR A 165 -17.90 0.04 0.01
N GLU A 166 -18.55 0.70 0.96
CA GLU A 166 -18.42 2.14 1.15
C GLU A 166 -17.64 2.40 2.46
N GLU A 167 -16.62 3.26 2.38
CA GLU A 167 -15.82 3.69 3.54
C GLU A 167 -15.66 5.21 3.52
N GLY A 168 -16.39 5.88 4.40
CA GLY A 168 -16.41 7.34 4.45
C GLY A 168 -16.79 7.97 3.10
N PRO A 169 -15.96 8.83 2.51
CA PRO A 169 -16.25 9.47 1.22
C PRO A 169 -15.93 8.58 0.00
N TYR A 170 -15.54 7.32 0.22
CA TYR A 170 -15.07 6.45 -0.84
C TYR A 170 -15.98 5.27 -1.07
N ILE A 171 -16.04 4.83 -2.34
CA ILE A 171 -16.54 3.53 -2.74
C ILE A 171 -15.35 2.67 -3.21
N ILE A 172 -15.32 1.44 -2.75
CA ILE A 172 -14.19 0.53 -2.91
C ILE A 172 -14.69 -0.76 -3.53
N SER A 173 -14.04 -1.21 -4.59
CA SER A 173 -14.28 -2.52 -5.16
C SER A 173 -13.03 -3.38 -5.08
N THR A 174 -13.19 -4.65 -4.78
CA THR A 174 -12.08 -5.61 -4.64
C THR A 174 -12.21 -6.75 -5.65
N CYS A 175 -11.08 -7.30 -6.05
CA CYS A 175 -11.02 -8.42 -6.99
C CYS A 175 -9.86 -9.37 -6.64
N SER A 176 -9.80 -10.52 -7.31
CA SER A 176 -8.66 -11.42 -7.18
C SER A 176 -7.37 -10.77 -7.74
N PRO A 177 -6.19 -11.11 -7.20
CA PRO A 177 -4.91 -10.54 -7.63
C PRO A 177 -4.64 -10.76 -9.12
N GLU A 178 -5.02 -11.91 -9.65
CA GLU A 178 -4.81 -12.31 -11.04
C GLU A 178 -5.59 -11.41 -12.01
N ASN A 179 -6.77 -10.98 -11.59
CA ASN A 179 -7.67 -10.13 -12.39
C ASN A 179 -7.40 -8.62 -12.18
N PHE A 180 -6.58 -8.23 -11.21
CA PHE A 180 -6.45 -6.86 -10.76
C PHE A 180 -6.19 -5.85 -11.88
N SER A 181 -5.22 -6.12 -12.76
CA SER A 181 -4.87 -5.18 -13.83
C SER A 181 -6.03 -4.94 -14.79
N LYS A 182 -6.72 -6.03 -15.21
CA LYS A 182 -7.86 -5.94 -16.11
C LYS A 182 -9.04 -5.27 -15.43
N PHE A 183 -9.33 -5.66 -14.19
CA PHE A 183 -10.42 -5.13 -13.39
C PHE A 183 -10.29 -3.61 -13.20
N ARG A 184 -9.10 -3.14 -12.83
CA ARG A 184 -8.79 -1.71 -12.73
C ARG A 184 -8.98 -0.99 -14.06
N ASP A 185 -8.46 -1.55 -15.16
CA ASP A 185 -8.55 -0.94 -16.49
C ASP A 185 -10.02 -0.84 -16.96
N ASP A 186 -10.84 -1.85 -16.68
CA ASP A 186 -12.27 -1.84 -16.97
C ASP A 186 -13.00 -0.74 -16.16
N LEU A 187 -12.69 -0.60 -14.87
CA LEU A 187 -13.24 0.46 -14.02
C LEU A 187 -12.78 1.85 -14.46
N GLU A 188 -11.49 2.01 -14.80
CA GLU A 188 -10.94 3.28 -15.29
C GLU A 188 -11.58 3.74 -16.59
N LEU A 189 -11.88 2.80 -17.50
CA LEU A 189 -12.57 3.10 -18.77
C LEU A 189 -13.99 3.62 -18.54
N GLU A 190 -14.71 3.07 -17.53
CA GLU A 190 -16.10 3.41 -17.26
C GLU A 190 -16.26 4.62 -16.34
N PHE A 191 -15.41 4.75 -15.32
CA PHE A 191 -15.55 5.75 -14.25
C PHE A 191 -14.42 6.78 -14.21
N GLY A 192 -13.43 6.67 -15.10
CA GLY A 192 -12.23 7.53 -15.08
C GLY A 192 -11.16 7.03 -14.12
N GLU A 193 -10.10 7.83 -13.95
CA GLU A 193 -8.94 7.47 -13.13
C GLU A 193 -9.35 7.27 -11.65
N PRO A 194 -9.04 6.11 -11.03
CA PRO A 194 -9.37 5.86 -9.64
C PRO A 194 -8.52 6.72 -8.69
N LYS A 195 -9.02 6.96 -7.48
CA LYS A 195 -8.25 7.61 -6.40
C LYS A 195 -7.03 6.80 -5.99
N LYS A 196 -7.19 5.49 -5.92
CA LYS A 196 -6.12 4.57 -5.56
C LYS A 196 -6.41 3.20 -6.14
N SER A 197 -5.38 2.50 -6.55
CA SER A 197 -5.48 1.10 -6.91
C SER A 197 -4.22 0.37 -6.49
N GLU A 198 -4.38 -0.74 -5.77
CA GLU A 198 -3.24 -1.48 -5.21
C GLU A 198 -3.59 -2.94 -4.94
N LEU A 199 -2.55 -3.78 -4.86
CA LEU A 199 -2.66 -5.10 -4.27
C LEU A 199 -2.44 -4.97 -2.75
N ILE A 200 -3.38 -5.45 -1.96
CA ILE A 200 -3.33 -5.38 -0.50
C ILE A 200 -3.42 -6.77 0.13
N TRP A 201 -3.02 -6.86 1.38
CA TRP A 201 -3.25 -8.01 2.24
C TRP A 201 -4.40 -7.70 3.19
N LYS A 202 -5.58 -8.27 2.90
CA LYS A 202 -6.79 -8.11 3.71
C LYS A 202 -6.82 -9.19 4.79
N ALA A 203 -6.94 -8.78 6.05
CA ALA A 203 -7.03 -9.72 7.15
C ALA A 203 -8.33 -10.55 7.08
N LYS A 204 -8.22 -11.87 7.24
CA LYS A 204 -9.36 -12.80 7.31
C LYS A 204 -10.11 -12.65 8.63
N ASN A 205 -9.36 -12.51 9.70
CA ASN A 205 -9.88 -12.40 11.06
C ASN A 205 -9.32 -11.14 11.72
N PRO A 206 -9.93 -9.98 11.48
CA PRO A 206 -9.50 -8.74 12.10
C PRO A 206 -9.72 -8.76 13.61
N ILE A 207 -8.75 -8.25 14.37
CA ILE A 207 -8.82 -8.15 15.84
C ILE A 207 -9.03 -6.71 16.28
N LYS A 208 -9.82 -6.51 17.33
CA LYS A 208 -9.92 -5.23 18.04
C LYS A 208 -8.95 -5.22 19.20
N LEU A 209 -8.26 -4.11 19.37
CA LEU A 209 -7.35 -3.88 20.48
C LEU A 209 -7.94 -2.84 21.43
N GLU A 210 -7.52 -2.90 22.71
CA GLU A 210 -7.77 -1.80 23.64
C GLU A 210 -7.09 -0.51 23.14
N PRO A 211 -7.68 0.68 23.32
CA PRO A 211 -7.19 1.93 22.72
C PRO A 211 -5.72 2.24 22.99
N ASP A 212 -5.22 1.99 24.20
CA ASP A 212 -3.82 2.22 24.56
C ASP A 212 -2.86 1.23 23.88
N ILE A 213 -3.31 0.00 23.66
CA ILE A 213 -2.55 -1.01 22.94
C ILE A 213 -2.54 -0.70 21.46
N GLU A 214 -3.70 -0.31 20.90
CA GLU A 214 -3.84 0.09 19.51
C GLU A 214 -2.90 1.24 19.17
N LYS A 215 -2.87 2.31 19.98
CA LYS A 215 -1.93 3.44 19.79
C LYS A 215 -0.47 3.00 19.75
N LYS A 216 -0.06 2.08 20.64
CA LYS A 216 1.31 1.55 20.67
C LYS A 216 1.63 0.75 19.40
N VAL A 217 0.70 -0.09 18.96
CA VAL A 217 0.89 -0.89 17.75
C VAL A 217 0.92 -0.01 16.52
N LEU A 218 0.06 1.00 16.43
CA LEU A 218 0.06 1.96 15.33
C LEU A 218 1.37 2.76 15.26
N SER A 219 1.87 3.24 16.41
CA SER A 219 3.18 3.92 16.46
C SER A 219 4.33 3.02 16.02
N PHE A 220 4.26 1.75 16.33
CA PHE A 220 5.23 0.76 15.92
C PHE A 220 5.14 0.47 14.40
N ILE A 221 3.94 0.40 13.83
CA ILE A 221 3.74 0.28 12.40
C ILE A 221 4.29 1.51 11.66
N ASP A 222 4.06 2.72 12.20
CA ASP A 222 4.65 3.95 11.68
C ASP A 222 6.18 3.86 11.60
N LEU A 223 6.84 3.31 12.65
CA LEU A 223 8.30 3.12 12.64
C LEU A 223 8.76 2.16 11.54
N LEU A 224 8.00 1.09 11.26
CA LEU A 224 8.28 0.21 10.13
C LEU A 224 8.10 0.96 8.81
N GLU A 225 7.03 1.72 8.67
CA GLU A 225 6.76 2.53 7.47
C GLU A 225 7.75 3.69 7.29
N GLU A 226 8.42 4.15 8.33
CA GLU A 226 9.50 5.14 8.23
C GLU A 226 10.79 4.58 7.63
N ASN A 227 10.97 3.26 7.59
CA ASN A 227 12.11 2.65 6.91
C ASN A 227 12.00 2.87 5.40
N ASP A 228 13.10 3.30 4.78
CA ASP A 228 13.11 3.68 3.36
C ASP A 228 12.85 2.49 2.42
N ASP A 229 13.19 1.28 2.82
CA ASP A 229 13.01 0.06 2.03
C ASP A 229 11.59 -0.53 2.16
N VAL A 230 10.86 -0.18 3.23
CA VAL A 230 9.49 -0.65 3.45
C VAL A 230 8.53 0.14 2.57
N GLN A 231 7.78 -0.54 1.72
CA GLN A 231 6.76 0.06 0.86
C GLN A 231 5.40 0.15 1.57
N SER A 232 4.98 -0.96 2.18
CA SER A 232 3.69 -1.06 2.85
C SER A 232 3.77 -2.02 4.03
N VAL A 233 2.97 -1.73 5.07
CA VAL A 233 2.76 -2.62 6.21
C VAL A 233 1.27 -2.91 6.33
N PHE A 234 0.91 -4.18 6.34
CA PHE A 234 -0.47 -4.64 6.55
C PHE A 234 -0.56 -5.35 7.89
N SER A 235 -1.66 -5.16 8.58
CA SER A 235 -1.93 -5.82 9.86
C SER A 235 -3.34 -6.37 9.93
N ASN A 236 -3.58 -7.27 10.88
CA ASN A 236 -4.91 -7.78 11.17
C ASN A 236 -5.69 -6.96 12.19
N ILE A 237 -5.31 -5.69 12.42
CA ILE A 237 -6.01 -4.82 13.36
C ILE A 237 -7.25 -4.24 12.71
N ASN A 238 -8.37 -4.27 13.43
CA ASN A 238 -9.56 -3.52 13.12
C ASN A 238 -9.54 -2.22 13.94
N LEU A 239 -9.28 -1.10 13.27
CA LEU A 239 -9.16 0.21 13.91
C LEU A 239 -10.46 0.62 14.59
N ASN A 240 -10.37 1.15 15.81
CA ASN A 240 -11.49 1.75 16.50
C ASN A 240 -11.81 3.11 15.85
N GLN A 241 -13.05 3.27 15.39
CA GLN A 241 -13.51 4.52 14.76
C GLN A 241 -13.55 5.70 15.75
N ASP A 242 -13.56 5.43 17.05
CA ASP A 242 -13.66 6.44 18.10
C ASP A 242 -12.32 7.18 18.40
N LEU A 243 -11.24 6.85 17.70
CA LEU A 243 -9.94 7.53 17.85
C LEU A 243 -9.73 8.66 16.82
N GLU A 244 -10.78 9.04 16.09
CA GLU A 244 -10.75 10.09 15.06
C GLU A 244 -11.03 11.51 15.60
N GLU A 245 -11.07 11.74 16.93
CA GLU A 245 -11.21 13.07 17.53
C GLU A 245 -9.88 13.73 17.96
#